data_b893e9f4b915ecb020ba40f216b8e218
#
_entry.id   b893e9f4b915ecb020ba40f216b8e218
#
_cell.length_a   1.000
_cell.length_b   1.000
_cell.length_c   1.000
_cell.angle_alpha   90.00
_cell.angle_beta   90.00
_cell.angle_gamma   90.00
#
_symmetry.space_group_name_H-M   'P 1'
#
loop_
_entity.id
_entity.type
_entity.pdbx_description
1 polymer ?
#
loop_
_entity_poly.entity_id
_entity_poly.type
_entity_poly.pdbx_seq_one_letter_code
_entity_poly.pdbx_strand_id
1 'polypeptide(L)'
;AWSVLKHFYPEADVPVIQMSIDYYKPASYHFELAQKLQSLREKGILIVGSGNIIHNLSLVDFKNINTDNYGYDWAIEARELTNKYLLDGDFNALVE
;
A
#
# COMPACT_ATOMS: atom_id res chain seq x y z
N ALA A 1 -4.68 -7.05 6.50
CA ALA A 1 -5.05 -5.88 7.33
C ALA A 1 -5.21 -6.26 8.80
N TRP A 2 -5.98 -7.30 9.14
CA TRP A 2 -6.28 -7.66 10.52
C TRP A 2 -5.04 -7.89 11.40
N SER A 3 -4.04 -8.62 10.92
CA SER A 3 -2.78 -8.87 11.64
C SER A 3 -2.02 -7.60 12.01
N VAL A 4 -2.17 -6.54 11.22
CA VAL A 4 -1.58 -5.22 11.48
C VAL A 4 -2.44 -4.44 12.46
N LEU A 5 -3.76 -4.37 12.21
CA LEU A 5 -4.70 -3.56 13.00
C LEU A 5 -4.77 -3.99 14.46
N LYS A 6 -4.69 -5.29 14.75
CA LYS A 6 -4.69 -5.79 16.13
C LYS A 6 -3.50 -5.31 16.97
N HIS A 7 -2.41 -4.88 16.33
CA HIS A 7 -1.25 -4.32 17.03
C HIS A 7 -1.37 -2.80 17.23
N PHE A 8 -2.09 -2.11 16.34
CA PHE A 8 -2.38 -0.69 16.50
C PHE A 8 -3.48 -0.46 17.56
N TYR A 9 -4.50 -1.31 17.56
CA TYR A 9 -5.69 -1.19 18.41
C TYR A 9 -6.00 -2.52 19.09
N PRO A 10 -5.20 -2.92 20.08
CA PRO A 10 -5.33 -4.23 20.75
C PRO A 10 -6.66 -4.37 21.48
N GLU A 11 -7.24 -3.27 21.97
CA GLU A 11 -8.52 -3.26 22.69
C GLU A 11 -9.73 -3.38 21.76
N ALA A 12 -9.50 -3.31 20.43
CA ALA A 12 -10.55 -3.37 19.40
C ALA A 12 -11.71 -2.38 19.61
N ASP A 13 -11.41 -1.21 20.15
CA ASP A 13 -12.35 -0.14 20.49
C ASP A 13 -12.58 0.85 19.34
N VAL A 14 -11.84 0.73 18.24
CA VAL A 14 -11.98 1.55 17.04
C VAL A 14 -12.73 0.79 15.96
N PRO A 15 -13.89 1.30 15.49
CA PRO A 15 -14.60 0.70 14.35
C PRO A 15 -13.73 0.65 13.09
N VAL A 16 -13.74 -0.49 12.41
CA VAL A 16 -12.95 -0.70 11.18
C VAL A 16 -13.87 -1.05 10.02
N ILE A 17 -13.65 -0.36 8.91
CA ILE A 17 -14.32 -0.64 7.64
C ILE A 17 -13.26 -1.04 6.62
N GLN A 18 -13.49 -2.15 5.93
CA GLN A 18 -12.63 -2.57 4.83
C GLN A 18 -13.24 -2.10 3.51
N MET A 19 -12.44 -1.38 2.72
CA MET A 19 -12.79 -0.99 1.37
C MET A 19 -12.12 -1.93 0.37
N SER A 20 -12.92 -2.55 -0.50
CA SER A 20 -12.42 -3.41 -1.57
C SER A 20 -11.90 -2.60 -2.75
N ILE A 21 -10.89 -3.15 -3.43
CA ILE A 21 -10.41 -2.64 -4.70
C ILE A 21 -11.13 -3.39 -5.83
N ASP A 22 -11.69 -2.65 -6.79
CA ASP A 22 -12.28 -3.24 -7.99
C ASP A 22 -11.17 -3.61 -8.98
N TYR A 23 -10.87 -4.88 -9.09
CA TYR A 23 -9.80 -5.40 -9.95
C TYR A 23 -9.95 -5.04 -11.43
N TYR A 24 -11.18 -4.82 -11.90
CA TYR A 24 -11.48 -4.51 -13.30
C TYR A 24 -11.39 -3.01 -13.65
N LYS A 25 -11.14 -2.17 -12.66
CA LYS A 25 -10.99 -0.73 -12.87
C LYS A 25 -9.52 -0.34 -12.98
N PRO A 26 -9.20 0.67 -13.81
CA PRO A 26 -7.82 1.16 -13.94
C PRO A 26 -7.35 1.85 -12.67
N ALA A 27 -6.04 2.04 -12.54
CA ALA A 27 -5.42 2.73 -11.42
C ALA A 27 -5.96 4.15 -11.24
N SER A 28 -6.22 4.87 -12.33
CA SER A 28 -6.81 6.21 -12.33
C SER A 28 -8.16 6.28 -11.61
N TYR A 29 -9.01 5.28 -11.81
CA TYR A 29 -10.29 5.19 -11.11
C TYR A 29 -10.11 5.13 -9.58
N HIS A 30 -9.16 4.33 -9.12
CA HIS A 30 -8.88 4.18 -7.68
C HIS A 30 -8.25 5.45 -7.11
N PHE A 31 -7.41 6.12 -7.88
CA PHE A 31 -6.82 7.39 -7.50
C PHE A 31 -7.89 8.48 -7.33
N GLU A 32 -8.80 8.63 -8.30
CA GLU A 32 -9.92 9.56 -8.21
C GLU A 32 -10.85 9.26 -7.03
N LEU A 33 -11.11 7.98 -6.76
CA LEU A 33 -11.89 7.55 -5.61
C LEU A 33 -11.18 7.95 -4.30
N ALA A 34 -9.86 7.70 -4.22
CA ALA A 34 -9.07 8.08 -3.05
C ALA A 34 -9.09 9.59 -2.78
N GLN A 35 -9.05 10.41 -3.83
CA GLN A 35 -9.18 11.86 -3.69
C GLN A 35 -10.52 12.27 -3.05
N LYS A 36 -11.61 11.58 -3.39
CA LYS A 36 -12.94 11.83 -2.78
C LYS A 36 -12.99 11.45 -1.30
N LEU A 37 -12.13 10.52 -0.86
CA LEU A 37 -12.04 10.10 0.53
C LEU A 37 -11.17 11.04 1.39
N GLN A 38 -10.44 11.97 0.78
CA GLN A 38 -9.51 12.85 1.49
C GLN A 38 -10.17 13.61 2.66
N SER A 39 -11.40 14.08 2.46
CA SER A 39 -12.15 14.82 3.49
C SER A 39 -12.49 13.99 4.73
N LEU A 40 -12.43 12.67 4.66
CA LEU A 40 -12.66 11.81 5.81
C LEU A 40 -11.58 11.96 6.89
N ARG A 41 -10.36 12.32 6.50
CA ARG A 41 -9.25 12.57 7.43
C ARG A 41 -9.55 13.73 8.38
N GLU A 42 -10.26 14.75 7.92
CA GLU A 42 -10.68 15.89 8.74
C GLU A 42 -11.78 15.51 9.75
N LYS A 43 -12.43 14.37 9.54
CA LYS A 43 -13.46 13.80 10.43
C LYS A 43 -12.92 12.78 11.43
N GLY A 44 -11.59 12.72 11.59
CA GLY A 44 -10.94 11.78 12.50
C GLY A 44 -10.90 10.33 11.99
N ILE A 45 -11.04 10.11 10.67
CA ILE A 45 -10.97 8.78 10.07
C ILE A 45 -9.54 8.54 9.57
N LEU A 46 -8.90 7.49 10.07
CA LEU A 46 -7.59 7.03 9.61
C LEU A 46 -7.78 6.12 8.39
N ILE A 47 -7.16 6.49 7.28
CA ILE A 47 -7.10 5.64 6.09
C ILE A 47 -5.79 4.86 6.11
N VAL A 48 -5.88 3.54 6.11
CA VAL A 48 -4.73 2.63 6.20
C VAL A 48 -4.62 1.81 4.92
N GLY A 49 -3.48 1.94 4.23
CA GLY A 49 -3.08 1.02 3.17
C GLY A 49 -2.09 -0.01 3.74
N SER A 50 -2.33 -1.28 3.51
CA SER A 50 -1.46 -2.36 3.96
C SER A 50 -1.20 -3.35 2.84
N GLY A 51 0.06 -3.63 2.58
CA GLY A 51 0.50 -4.60 1.58
C GLY A 51 1.93 -4.34 1.15
N ASN A 52 2.45 -5.23 0.32
CA ASN A 52 3.74 -5.04 -0.32
C ASN A 52 3.57 -4.31 -1.65
N ILE A 53 4.49 -3.40 -1.96
CA ILE A 53 4.50 -2.68 -3.24
C ILE A 53 4.78 -3.66 -4.37
N ILE A 54 5.72 -4.60 -4.14
CA ILE A 54 6.10 -5.62 -5.10
C ILE A 54 5.69 -6.97 -4.56
N HIS A 55 4.90 -7.69 -5.35
CA HIS A 55 4.29 -8.95 -4.91
C HIS A 55 4.31 -9.99 -6.04
N ASN A 56 5.44 -10.67 -6.20
CA ASN A 56 5.56 -11.81 -7.11
C ASN A 56 5.90 -13.08 -6.33
N LEU A 57 4.87 -13.83 -5.94
CA LEU A 57 5.02 -15.03 -5.12
C LEU A 57 5.83 -16.13 -5.80
N SER A 58 5.86 -16.18 -7.13
CA SER A 58 6.62 -17.19 -7.88
C SER A 58 8.13 -16.95 -7.83
N LEU A 59 8.56 -15.74 -7.48
CA LEU A 59 9.96 -15.34 -7.41
C LEU A 59 10.46 -15.11 -5.98
N VAL A 60 9.71 -15.54 -4.97
CA VAL A 60 10.16 -15.40 -3.57
C VAL A 60 11.37 -16.30 -3.31
N ASP A 61 12.47 -15.70 -2.89
CA ASP A 61 13.65 -16.43 -2.44
C ASP A 61 13.58 -16.71 -0.93
N PHE A 62 13.04 -17.86 -0.59
CA PHE A 62 12.89 -18.27 0.81
C PHE A 62 14.22 -18.50 1.53
N LYS A 63 15.33 -18.70 0.81
CA LYS A 63 16.65 -18.89 1.42
C LYS A 63 17.19 -17.61 2.02
N ASN A 64 16.86 -16.49 1.40
CA ASN A 64 17.32 -15.16 1.79
C ASN A 64 16.26 -14.29 2.44
N ILE A 65 15.11 -14.87 2.85
CA ILE A 65 13.96 -14.12 3.38
C ILE A 65 14.30 -13.29 4.64
N ASN A 66 15.32 -13.70 5.40
CA ASN A 66 15.79 -13.00 6.59
C ASN A 66 17.09 -12.21 6.36
N THR A 67 17.50 -12.04 5.11
CA THR A 67 18.70 -11.28 4.77
C THR A 67 18.32 -9.81 4.60
N ASP A 68 18.91 -8.94 5.40
CA ASP A 68 18.66 -7.50 5.32
C ASP A 68 19.05 -6.95 3.94
N ASN A 69 18.17 -6.10 3.42
CA ASN A 69 18.35 -5.44 2.11
C ASN A 69 18.52 -6.38 0.92
N TYR A 70 18.15 -7.64 1.06
CA TYR A 70 18.14 -8.58 -0.06
C TYR A 70 16.93 -8.35 -0.96
N GLY A 71 17.17 -8.39 -2.27
CA GLY A 71 16.14 -8.34 -3.30
C GLY A 71 16.74 -8.47 -4.68
N TYR A 72 15.94 -8.90 -5.65
CA TYR A 72 16.35 -8.85 -7.05
C TYR A 72 16.51 -7.39 -7.50
N ASP A 73 17.48 -7.11 -8.36
CA ASP A 73 17.78 -5.74 -8.82
C ASP A 73 16.53 -5.01 -9.33
N TRP A 74 15.72 -5.68 -10.15
CA TRP A 74 14.47 -5.12 -10.66
C TRP A 74 13.46 -4.78 -9.54
N ALA A 75 13.44 -5.56 -8.46
CA ALA A 75 12.53 -5.33 -7.33
C ALA A 75 13.00 -4.15 -6.47
N ILE A 76 14.32 -4.03 -6.31
CA ILE A 76 14.94 -2.88 -5.63
C ILE A 76 14.66 -1.61 -6.41
N GLU A 77 14.90 -1.60 -7.72
CA GLU A 77 14.67 -0.47 -8.61
C GLU A 77 13.19 -0.04 -8.60
N ALA A 78 12.26 -0.99 -8.74
CA ALA A 78 10.84 -0.70 -8.70
C ALA A 78 10.39 -0.09 -7.36
N ARG A 79 10.94 -0.58 -6.24
CA ARG A 79 10.68 -0.02 -4.91
C ARG A 79 11.19 1.42 -4.80
N GLU A 80 12.42 1.65 -5.24
CA GLU A 80 13.06 2.98 -5.18
C GLU A 80 12.29 3.99 -6.04
N LEU A 81 11.89 3.59 -7.25
CA LEU A 81 11.12 4.42 -8.15
C LEU A 81 9.74 4.77 -7.55
N THR A 82 9.05 3.78 -7.02
CA THR A 82 7.75 3.99 -6.35
C THR A 82 7.89 4.93 -5.14
N ASN A 83 8.90 4.71 -4.31
CA ASN A 83 9.16 5.58 -3.16
C ASN A 83 9.47 7.01 -3.60
N LYS A 84 10.25 7.18 -4.66
CA LYS A 84 10.54 8.50 -5.22
C LYS A 84 9.25 9.22 -5.61
N TYR A 85 8.39 8.60 -6.40
CA TYR A 85 7.12 9.22 -6.84
C TYR A 85 6.20 9.55 -5.67
N LEU A 86 6.13 8.69 -4.65
CA LEU A 86 5.34 8.94 -3.45
C LEU A 86 5.87 10.15 -2.66
N LEU A 87 7.19 10.25 -2.50
CA LEU A 87 7.82 11.34 -1.73
C LEU A 87 7.77 12.67 -2.48
N ASP A 88 7.90 12.63 -3.80
CA ASP A 88 7.81 13.81 -4.67
C ASP A 88 6.36 14.28 -4.88
N GLY A 89 5.37 13.44 -4.52
CA GLY A 89 3.95 13.70 -4.78
C GLY A 89 3.57 13.57 -6.25
N ASP A 90 4.39 12.89 -7.04
CA ASP A 90 4.12 12.62 -8.47
C ASP A 90 3.20 11.40 -8.61
N PHE A 91 1.94 11.61 -8.24
CA PHE A 91 0.95 10.55 -8.28
C PHE A 91 0.53 10.16 -9.71
N ASN A 92 0.71 11.05 -10.69
CA ASN A 92 0.41 10.72 -12.08
C ASN A 92 1.33 9.61 -12.60
N ALA A 93 2.62 9.68 -12.28
CA ALA A 93 3.58 8.64 -12.65
C ALA A 93 3.30 7.26 -11.98
N LEU A 94 2.49 7.21 -10.91
CA LEU A 94 2.06 5.96 -10.27
C LEU A 94 0.76 5.40 -10.86
N VAL A 95 0.03 6.19 -11.61
CA VAL A 95 -1.31 5.86 -12.15
C VAL A 95 -1.26 5.46 -13.61
N GLU A 96 -0.26 5.93 -14.38
CA GLU A 96 0.00 5.58 -15.77
C GLU A 96 0.69 4.22 -15.92
#